data_668e4ae4457275d683b9f26afc6030e4
#
_entry.id   668e4ae4457275d683b9f26afc6030e4
#
_cell.length_a   1.000
_cell.length_b   1.000
_cell.length_c   1.000
_cell.angle_alpha   90.00
_cell.angle_beta   90.00
_cell.angle_gamma   90.00
#
_symmetry.space_group_name_H-M   'P 1'
#
loop_
_entity.id
_entity.type
_entity.pdbx_description
1 polymer ?
#
loop_
_entity_poly.entity_id
_entity_poly.type
_entity_poly.pdbx_seq_one_letter_code
_entity_poly.pdbx_strand_id
1 'polypeptide(L)'
;RGESPCSGRGKFKWRYRAVGRENVTAKKVSLSMAYSFTERKRVRKAFGRVPSVIDLPNLLEVQKQSYDVFLKSASAGGVDEGFVGVKDVFNQVFPIKDATGSAEIEYVSYELEPPEFEVEECLQRDLTFGAPFKAVLRLVIHEVDEATEARTVKDIKEQEVYLCDVPLMTENGTFIINGTERVIVSQMHRSPGVFFGHDNGNTHSSGKLLFTSRVIPHRGSWLDFEFDHKDNIYVRIDRRRKLPGTI
;
A
#
# COMPACT_ATOMS: atom_id res chain seq x y z
N ARG A 1 -18.62 -20.48 53.41
CA ARG A 1 -19.27 -21.20 52.30
C ARG A 1 -19.73 -20.19 51.29
N GLY A 2 -19.21 -20.24 50.08
CA GLY A 2 -19.64 -19.42 48.97
C GLY A 2 -18.48 -19.07 48.06
N GLU A 3 -18.17 -19.99 47.17
CA GLU A 3 -17.13 -19.93 46.18
C GLU A 3 -17.44 -18.86 45.13
N SER A 4 -16.44 -18.07 44.80
CA SER A 4 -16.39 -17.23 43.59
C SER A 4 -15.67 -17.99 42.46
N PRO A 5 -16.17 -17.97 41.24
CA PRO A 5 -15.33 -18.29 40.10
C PRO A 5 -15.12 -17.02 39.28
N CYS A 6 -13.95 -16.44 39.40
CA CYS A 6 -13.36 -15.60 38.38
C CYS A 6 -12.54 -16.47 37.47
N SER A 7 -12.89 -16.58 36.22
CA SER A 7 -11.94 -16.58 35.10
C SER A 7 -12.69 -16.84 33.80
N GLY A 8 -12.83 -15.83 33.03
CA GLY A 8 -13.29 -15.89 31.66
C GLY A 8 -12.56 -14.83 30.86
N ARG A 9 -11.27 -15.07 30.54
CA ARG A 9 -10.61 -14.31 29.49
C ARG A 9 -11.26 -14.71 28.17
N GLY A 10 -12.31 -14.01 27.83
CA GLY A 10 -12.92 -14.09 26.51
C GLY A 10 -11.95 -13.53 25.49
N LYS A 11 -11.30 -14.39 24.74
CA LYS A 11 -10.60 -14.01 23.51
C LYS A 11 -11.65 -13.46 22.57
N PHE A 12 -11.75 -12.14 22.45
CA PHE A 12 -12.52 -11.50 21.40
C PHE A 12 -11.85 -11.81 20.07
N LYS A 13 -12.32 -12.87 19.40
CA LYS A 13 -12.05 -13.12 18.00
C LYS A 13 -12.94 -12.15 17.22
N TRP A 14 -12.38 -11.11 16.67
CA TRP A 14 -13.02 -10.33 15.62
C TRP A 14 -13.24 -11.26 14.42
N ARG A 15 -14.45 -11.81 14.33
CA ARG A 15 -14.90 -12.45 13.10
C ARG A 15 -15.34 -11.33 12.17
N TYR A 16 -14.53 -11.00 11.20
CA TYR A 16 -15.06 -10.38 9.98
C TYR A 16 -16.11 -11.33 9.43
N ARG A 17 -17.36 -10.93 9.58
CA ARG A 17 -18.47 -11.61 8.94
C ARG A 17 -18.34 -11.28 7.46
N ALA A 18 -17.76 -12.20 6.70
CA ALA A 18 -17.91 -12.18 5.25
C ALA A 18 -19.41 -12.10 4.99
N VAL A 19 -19.86 -10.97 4.46
CA VAL A 19 -21.21 -10.82 3.96
C VAL A 19 -21.33 -11.85 2.84
N GLY A 20 -21.97 -12.96 3.18
CA GLY A 20 -22.25 -14.00 2.22
C GLY A 20 -22.96 -13.36 1.04
N ARG A 21 -22.47 -13.63 -0.15
CA ARG A 21 -23.24 -13.44 -1.37
C ARG A 21 -24.49 -14.29 -1.23
N GLU A 22 -25.53 -13.71 -0.68
CA GLU A 22 -26.85 -14.26 -0.85
C GLU A 22 -27.14 -14.21 -2.35
N ASN A 23 -27.32 -15.38 -2.92
CA ASN A 23 -27.87 -15.52 -4.24
C ASN A 23 -29.23 -14.83 -4.26
N VAL A 24 -29.22 -13.57 -4.65
CA VAL A 24 -30.44 -12.86 -5.00
C VAL A 24 -30.95 -13.54 -6.26
N THR A 25 -31.80 -14.55 -6.04
CA THR A 25 -32.63 -15.08 -7.11
C THR A 25 -33.36 -13.89 -7.70
N ALA A 26 -33.00 -13.56 -8.93
CA ALA A 26 -33.63 -12.53 -9.71
C ALA A 26 -35.13 -12.83 -9.75
N LYS A 27 -35.90 -12.25 -8.82
CA LYS A 27 -37.33 -12.11 -8.98
C LYS A 27 -37.50 -11.35 -10.28
N LYS A 28 -38.02 -12.02 -11.31
CA LYS A 28 -38.54 -11.39 -12.51
C LYS A 28 -39.60 -10.38 -12.05
N VAL A 29 -39.15 -9.15 -11.78
CA VAL A 29 -40.05 -8.02 -11.62
C VAL A 29 -40.59 -7.78 -13.01
N SER A 30 -41.83 -8.19 -13.25
CA SER A 30 -42.55 -7.81 -14.46
C SER A 30 -42.62 -6.31 -14.48
N LEU A 31 -41.82 -5.70 -15.34
CA LEU A 31 -41.87 -4.28 -15.66
C LEU A 31 -43.24 -3.97 -16.28
N SER A 32 -44.25 -3.80 -15.44
CA SER A 32 -45.46 -3.10 -15.87
C SER A 32 -45.12 -1.64 -16.03
N MET A 33 -44.59 -1.26 -17.20
CA MET A 33 -44.46 0.14 -17.55
C MET A 33 -45.85 0.75 -17.55
N ALA A 34 -46.15 1.54 -16.53
CA ALA A 34 -47.39 2.31 -16.50
C ALA A 34 -47.27 3.43 -17.55
N TYR A 35 -47.81 3.14 -18.72
CA TYR A 35 -47.97 4.13 -19.78
C TYR A 35 -49.21 4.95 -19.49
N SER A 36 -49.08 6.28 -19.40
CA SER A 36 -50.21 7.19 -19.38
C SER A 36 -50.46 7.69 -20.80
N PHE A 37 -51.61 7.37 -21.36
CA PHE A 37 -52.06 7.88 -22.65
C PHE A 37 -52.83 9.18 -22.43
N THR A 38 -52.44 10.25 -23.07
CA THR A 38 -53.24 11.46 -23.19
C THR A 38 -54.01 11.45 -24.51
N GLU A 39 -55.06 12.24 -24.65
CA GLU A 39 -55.88 12.36 -25.88
C GLU A 39 -55.06 12.60 -27.13
N ARG A 40 -53.86 13.13 -27.02
CA ARG A 40 -52.91 13.34 -28.12
C ARG A 40 -51.94 12.18 -28.35
N LYS A 41 -52.21 11.00 -27.86
CA LYS A 41 -51.35 9.79 -27.97
C LYS A 41 -49.92 9.97 -27.52
N ARG A 42 -49.63 10.87 -26.57
CA ARG A 42 -48.30 11.05 -25.99
C ARG A 42 -48.11 10.04 -24.88
N VAL A 43 -47.08 9.23 -24.99
CA VAL A 43 -46.68 8.29 -23.93
C VAL A 43 -45.78 9.06 -22.94
N ARG A 44 -46.23 9.23 -21.71
CA ARG A 44 -45.42 9.82 -20.64
C ARG A 44 -44.81 8.72 -19.79
N LYS A 45 -43.50 8.74 -19.63
CA LYS A 45 -42.80 7.84 -18.72
C LYS A 45 -42.68 8.51 -17.36
N ALA A 46 -43.06 7.78 -16.29
CA ALA A 46 -42.88 8.22 -14.91
C ALA A 46 -41.47 7.80 -14.45
N PHE A 47 -40.52 8.71 -14.54
CA PHE A 47 -39.12 8.45 -14.16
C PHE A 47 -38.94 8.22 -12.65
N GLY A 48 -39.86 8.68 -11.80
CA GLY A 48 -39.80 8.43 -10.35
C GLY A 48 -40.05 6.98 -9.93
N ARG A 49 -40.42 6.09 -10.85
CA ARG A 49 -40.65 4.65 -10.61
C ARG A 49 -39.76 3.75 -11.46
N VAL A 50 -38.74 4.33 -12.08
CA VAL A 50 -37.77 3.55 -12.83
C VAL A 50 -36.90 2.80 -11.81
N PRO A 51 -36.83 1.44 -11.88
CA PRO A 51 -35.98 0.68 -11.00
C PRO A 51 -34.51 1.08 -11.25
N SER A 52 -33.73 1.11 -10.21
CA SER A 52 -32.28 1.32 -10.33
C SER A 52 -31.70 0.21 -11.22
N VAL A 53 -31.02 0.59 -12.28
CA VAL A 53 -30.38 -0.35 -13.23
C VAL A 53 -28.99 -0.74 -12.73
N ILE A 54 -28.34 0.15 -12.02
CA ILE A 54 -26.98 -0.01 -11.49
C ILE A 54 -27.00 0.51 -10.06
N ASP A 55 -26.44 -0.25 -9.14
CA ASP A 55 -26.21 0.20 -7.77
C ASP A 55 -25.07 1.23 -7.76
N LEU A 56 -25.15 2.17 -6.81
CA LEU A 56 -24.10 3.16 -6.63
C LEU A 56 -22.80 2.44 -6.24
N PRO A 57 -21.68 2.68 -6.95
CA PRO A 57 -20.41 2.11 -6.56
C PRO A 57 -19.96 2.70 -5.22
N ASN A 58 -19.24 1.90 -4.44
CA ASN A 58 -18.64 2.37 -3.20
C ASN A 58 -17.46 3.30 -3.54
N LEU A 59 -17.65 4.60 -3.36
CA LEU A 59 -16.65 5.62 -3.71
C LEU A 59 -15.40 5.58 -2.81
N LEU A 60 -15.50 4.95 -1.63
CA LEU A 60 -14.40 4.81 -0.68
C LEU A 60 -13.66 3.47 -0.83
N GLU A 61 -14.10 2.60 -1.73
CA GLU A 61 -13.54 1.25 -1.87
C GLU A 61 -12.06 1.27 -2.24
N VAL A 62 -11.65 2.18 -3.11
CA VAL A 62 -10.24 2.33 -3.53
C VAL A 62 -9.32 2.55 -2.34
N GLN A 63 -9.70 3.43 -1.41
CA GLN A 63 -8.89 3.73 -0.23
C GLN A 63 -8.91 2.57 0.76
N LYS A 64 -10.07 2.01 1.07
CA LYS A 64 -10.20 0.90 2.01
C LYS A 64 -9.49 -0.35 1.49
N GLN A 65 -9.73 -0.71 0.24
CA GLN A 65 -9.11 -1.88 -0.36
C GLN A 65 -7.58 -1.76 -0.43
N SER A 66 -7.06 -0.60 -0.80
CA SER A 66 -5.60 -0.38 -0.85
C SER A 66 -4.96 -0.50 0.54
N TYR A 67 -5.65 -0.02 1.58
CA TYR A 67 -5.16 -0.12 2.94
C TYR A 67 -5.24 -1.55 3.48
N ASP A 68 -6.34 -2.26 3.18
CA ASP A 68 -6.48 -3.67 3.53
C ASP A 68 -5.42 -4.54 2.86
N VAL A 69 -5.09 -4.26 1.60
CA VAL A 69 -4.00 -4.94 0.88
C VAL A 69 -2.65 -4.62 1.52
N PHE A 70 -2.42 -3.36 1.91
CA PHE A 70 -1.20 -2.93 2.58
C PHE A 70 -0.98 -3.67 3.90
N LEU A 71 -2.05 -3.82 4.72
CA LEU A 71 -1.99 -4.47 6.02
C LEU A 71 -2.19 -5.98 5.98
N LYS A 72 -2.48 -6.58 4.82
CA LYS A 72 -2.69 -8.04 4.74
C LYS A 72 -1.52 -8.78 5.37
N SER A 73 -1.79 -9.29 6.55
CA SER A 73 -0.92 -10.21 7.27
C SER A 73 -0.91 -11.57 6.57
N ALA A 74 0.19 -12.27 6.67
CA ALA A 74 0.39 -13.63 6.16
C ALA A 74 -0.66 -14.66 6.63
N SER A 75 -1.52 -14.28 7.58
CA SER A 75 -2.54 -15.16 8.17
C SER A 75 -3.79 -15.35 7.31
N ALA A 76 -4.04 -14.50 6.33
CA ALA A 76 -5.12 -14.69 5.39
C ALA A 76 -4.55 -15.44 4.18
N GLY A 77 -4.72 -16.77 4.15
CA GLY A 77 -4.32 -17.64 3.05
C GLY A 77 -5.03 -17.30 1.73
N GLY A 78 -4.75 -16.13 1.20
CA GLY A 78 -5.15 -15.63 -0.09
C GLY A 78 -3.98 -15.70 -1.04
N VAL A 79 -4.24 -16.23 -2.20
CA VAL A 79 -3.36 -16.36 -3.35
C VAL A 79 -2.47 -15.12 -3.47
N ASP A 80 -1.17 -15.32 -3.60
CA ASP A 80 -0.15 -14.30 -3.85
C ASP A 80 -0.42 -13.57 -5.18
N GLU A 81 -1.40 -12.69 -5.18
CA GLU A 81 -1.56 -11.74 -6.28
C GLU A 81 -0.64 -10.54 -6.03
N GLY A 82 0.58 -10.69 -6.54
CA GLY A 82 1.51 -9.63 -6.97
C GLY A 82 1.70 -8.41 -6.06
N PHE A 83 2.82 -8.41 -5.32
CA PHE A 83 3.61 -7.22 -5.04
C PHE A 83 2.94 -5.99 -4.40
N VAL A 84 2.22 -6.10 -3.31
CA VAL A 84 1.89 -4.85 -2.59
C VAL A 84 1.57 -5.14 -1.13
N GLY A 85 2.40 -4.68 -0.23
CA GLY A 85 2.12 -4.71 1.19
C GLY A 85 3.36 -4.69 2.06
N VAL A 86 3.13 -4.61 3.35
CA VAL A 86 4.20 -4.60 4.36
C VAL A 86 5.05 -5.88 4.26
N LYS A 87 4.43 -7.03 4.03
CA LYS A 87 5.12 -8.32 3.90
C LYS A 87 6.16 -8.33 2.78
N ASP A 88 5.82 -7.75 1.63
CA ASP A 88 6.75 -7.72 0.49
C ASP A 88 7.96 -6.84 0.76
N VAL A 89 7.75 -5.72 1.46
CA VAL A 89 8.85 -4.85 1.88
C VAL A 89 9.80 -5.60 2.82
N PHE A 90 9.26 -6.35 3.77
CA PHE A 90 10.09 -7.18 4.66
C PHE A 90 10.85 -8.26 3.86
N ASN A 91 10.20 -8.95 2.95
CA ASN A 91 10.83 -9.98 2.12
C ASN A 91 11.92 -9.42 1.19
N GLN A 92 11.84 -8.14 0.80
CA GLN A 92 12.87 -7.48 0.00
C GLN A 92 14.07 -7.02 0.82
N VAL A 93 13.84 -6.62 2.08
CA VAL A 93 14.90 -6.13 2.97
C VAL A 93 15.61 -7.26 3.69
N PHE A 94 14.86 -8.28 4.12
CA PHE A 94 15.39 -9.44 4.80
C PHE A 94 15.67 -10.59 3.81
N PRO A 95 16.67 -11.42 4.03
CA PRO A 95 17.57 -11.46 5.19
C PRO A 95 18.67 -10.40 5.15
N ILE A 96 18.98 -9.82 6.29
CA ILE A 96 20.11 -8.90 6.46
C ILE A 96 21.31 -9.72 6.92
N LYS A 97 22.38 -9.71 6.12
CA LYS A 97 23.60 -10.47 6.38
C LYS A 97 24.72 -9.55 6.84
N ASP A 98 25.49 -10.02 7.79
CA ASP A 98 26.72 -9.36 8.19
C ASP A 98 27.79 -9.43 7.09
N ALA A 99 28.71 -8.47 7.09
CA ALA A 99 29.81 -8.40 6.12
C ALA A 99 30.71 -9.66 6.15
N THR A 100 30.84 -10.29 7.31
CA THR A 100 31.59 -11.54 7.50
C THR A 100 30.77 -12.78 7.16
N GLY A 101 29.46 -12.65 7.02
CA GLY A 101 28.54 -13.76 6.82
C GLY A 101 28.38 -14.68 8.05
N SER A 102 28.82 -14.22 9.22
CA SER A 102 28.72 -14.96 10.47
C SER A 102 27.37 -14.82 11.17
N ALA A 103 26.62 -13.79 10.85
CA ALA A 103 25.30 -13.55 11.41
C ALA A 103 24.30 -13.12 10.32
N GLU A 104 23.08 -13.62 10.43
CA GLU A 104 21.99 -13.32 9.53
C GLU A 104 20.71 -13.04 10.33
N ILE A 105 20.01 -11.94 9.98
CA ILE A 105 18.72 -11.61 10.56
C ILE A 105 17.65 -11.95 9.54
N GLU A 106 16.75 -12.84 9.91
CA GLU A 106 15.61 -13.26 9.10
C GLU A 106 14.32 -12.65 9.64
N TYR A 107 13.40 -12.38 8.74
CA TYR A 107 12.03 -12.03 9.08
C TYR A 107 11.16 -13.28 9.15
N VAL A 108 10.41 -13.44 10.25
CA VAL A 108 9.50 -14.57 10.45
C VAL A 108 8.05 -14.16 10.20
N SER A 109 7.56 -13.19 10.96
CA SER A 109 6.18 -12.71 10.89
C SER A 109 6.06 -11.31 11.47
N TYR A 110 4.93 -10.67 11.21
CA TYR A 110 4.55 -9.44 11.91
C TYR A 110 3.14 -9.57 12.46
N GLU A 111 2.85 -8.79 13.47
CA GLU A 111 1.56 -8.70 14.12
C GLU A 111 1.23 -7.24 14.43
N LEU A 112 -0.03 -6.88 14.24
CA LEU A 112 -0.59 -5.62 14.68
C LEU A 112 -1.39 -5.88 15.94
N GLU A 113 -1.02 -5.21 17.02
CA GLU A 113 -1.78 -5.26 18.26
C GLU A 113 -3.09 -4.45 18.13
N PRO A 114 -4.07 -4.71 18.98
CA PRO A 114 -5.26 -3.87 19.03
C PRO A 114 -4.87 -2.43 19.44
N PRO A 115 -5.58 -1.42 18.91
CA PRO A 115 -5.33 -0.04 19.29
C PRO A 115 -5.56 0.18 20.78
N GLU A 116 -4.74 1.04 21.39
CA GLU A 116 -4.83 1.35 22.82
C GLU A 116 -6.05 2.23 23.14
N PHE A 117 -6.41 3.14 22.24
CA PHE A 117 -7.50 4.08 22.41
C PHE A 117 -8.55 3.93 21.30
N GLU A 118 -9.79 4.24 21.63
CA GLU A 118 -10.87 4.30 20.65
C GLU A 118 -10.83 5.60 19.83
N VAL A 119 -11.54 5.59 18.69
CA VAL A 119 -11.60 6.72 17.76
C VAL A 119 -12.05 8.01 18.43
N GLU A 120 -13.11 7.93 19.25
CA GLU A 120 -13.67 9.10 19.95
C GLU A 120 -12.70 9.68 20.98
N GLU A 121 -11.99 8.81 21.69
CA GLU A 121 -10.99 9.20 22.68
C GLU A 121 -9.78 9.87 22.02
N CYS A 122 -9.33 9.36 20.87
CA CYS A 122 -8.26 9.98 20.10
C CYS A 122 -8.61 11.39 19.62
N LEU A 123 -9.86 11.61 19.20
CA LEU A 123 -10.34 12.94 18.80
C LEU A 123 -10.40 13.93 19.97
N GLN A 124 -10.80 13.46 21.17
CA GLN A 124 -10.92 14.31 22.35
C GLN A 124 -9.58 14.67 22.99
N ARG A 125 -8.61 13.76 22.90
CA ARG A 125 -7.30 13.90 23.54
C ARG A 125 -6.18 14.35 22.59
N ASP A 126 -6.51 14.67 21.35
CA ASP A 126 -5.55 15.02 20.31
C ASP A 126 -4.48 13.92 20.07
N LEU A 127 -4.90 12.65 20.15
CA LEU A 127 -4.04 11.50 19.93
C LEU A 127 -4.15 10.97 18.48
N THR A 128 -3.21 10.14 18.10
CA THR A 128 -3.24 9.43 16.84
C THR A 128 -3.89 8.05 17.04
N PHE A 129 -4.91 7.74 16.23
CA PHE A 129 -5.50 6.42 16.22
C PHE A 129 -4.60 5.44 15.47
N GLY A 130 -3.87 4.63 16.20
CA GLY A 130 -2.89 3.70 15.68
C GLY A 130 -2.82 2.41 16.48
N ALA A 131 -2.13 1.45 15.91
CA ALA A 131 -1.85 0.17 16.54
C ALA A 131 -0.34 -0.09 16.59
N PRO A 132 0.18 -0.66 17.69
CA PRO A 132 1.56 -1.07 17.78
C PRO A 132 1.87 -2.16 16.75
N PHE A 133 2.91 -1.95 15.97
CA PHE A 133 3.38 -2.87 14.95
C PHE A 133 4.63 -3.58 15.45
N LYS A 134 4.53 -4.89 15.60
CA LYS A 134 5.60 -5.74 16.08
C LYS A 134 5.99 -6.75 15.01
N ALA A 135 7.27 -7.05 14.93
CA ALA A 135 7.79 -8.09 14.05
C ALA A 135 8.59 -9.12 14.84
N VAL A 136 8.42 -10.37 14.48
CA VAL A 136 9.23 -11.47 14.99
C VAL A 136 10.43 -11.63 14.07
N LEU A 137 11.60 -11.34 14.61
CA LEU A 137 12.86 -11.46 13.92
C LEU A 137 13.66 -12.65 14.49
N ARG A 138 14.34 -13.34 13.61
CA ARG A 138 15.20 -14.47 13.93
C ARG A 138 16.64 -14.10 13.60
N LEU A 139 17.50 -14.16 14.61
CA LEU A 139 18.94 -14.03 14.45
C LEU A 139 19.54 -15.44 14.35
N VAL A 140 20.18 -15.73 13.22
CA VAL A 140 20.91 -16.98 12.99
C VAL A 140 22.40 -16.67 13.03
N ILE A 141 23.12 -17.33 13.91
CA ILE A 141 24.58 -17.19 14.04
C ILE A 141 25.21 -18.43 13.44
N HIS A 142 26.10 -18.20 12.46
CA HIS A 142 26.84 -19.25 11.78
C HIS A 142 28.28 -19.34 12.32
N GLU A 143 28.76 -20.53 12.49
CA GLU A 143 30.18 -20.81 12.68
C GLU A 143 30.76 -21.26 11.36
N VAL A 144 31.75 -20.53 10.87
CA VAL A 144 32.44 -20.83 9.63
C VAL A 144 33.72 -21.60 9.97
N ASP A 145 33.84 -22.80 9.47
CA ASP A 145 35.04 -23.61 9.64
C ASP A 145 36.09 -23.13 8.64
N GLU A 146 37.22 -22.61 9.13
CA GLU A 146 38.29 -22.03 8.30
C GLU A 146 38.91 -23.02 7.32
N ALA A 147 38.82 -24.34 7.61
CA ALA A 147 39.42 -25.37 6.79
C ALA A 147 38.56 -25.85 5.61
N THR A 148 37.24 -25.81 5.77
CA THR A 148 36.28 -26.40 4.82
C THR A 148 35.29 -25.36 4.25
N GLU A 149 35.33 -24.11 4.70
CA GLU A 149 34.35 -23.04 4.39
C GLU A 149 32.89 -23.48 4.65
N ALA A 150 32.71 -24.56 5.38
CA ALA A 150 31.39 -25.06 5.72
C ALA A 150 30.75 -24.17 6.79
N ARG A 151 29.51 -23.76 6.54
CA ARG A 151 28.70 -22.95 7.47
C ARG A 151 27.82 -23.88 8.29
N THR A 152 28.01 -23.88 9.60
CA THR A 152 27.14 -24.59 10.53
C THR A 152 26.39 -23.58 11.40
N VAL A 153 25.13 -23.87 11.69
CA VAL A 153 24.33 -23.01 12.57
C VAL A 153 24.77 -23.25 14.01
N LYS A 154 25.28 -22.20 14.65
CA LYS A 154 25.71 -22.24 16.04
C LYS A 154 24.60 -21.96 17.02
N ASP A 155 23.79 -20.93 16.76
CA ASP A 155 22.71 -20.49 17.65
C ASP A 155 21.60 -19.83 16.83
N ILE A 156 20.35 -19.98 17.30
CA ILE A 156 19.18 -19.33 16.71
C ILE A 156 18.42 -18.65 17.85
N LYS A 157 18.21 -17.34 17.71
CA LYS A 157 17.44 -16.54 18.66
C LYS A 157 16.28 -15.88 17.97
N GLU A 158 15.07 -16.08 18.47
CA GLU A 158 13.87 -15.38 18.02
C GLU A 158 13.44 -14.37 19.07
N GLN A 159 13.09 -13.18 18.61
CA GLN A 159 12.59 -12.12 19.46
C GLN A 159 11.53 -11.31 18.75
N GLU A 160 10.49 -10.99 19.51
CA GLU A 160 9.49 -10.00 19.10
C GLU A 160 10.06 -8.59 19.32
N VAL A 161 10.04 -7.78 18.26
CA VAL A 161 10.58 -6.42 18.27
C VAL A 161 9.48 -5.44 17.90
N TYR A 162 9.24 -4.45 18.76
CA TYR A 162 8.41 -3.31 18.43
C TYR A 162 9.13 -2.44 17.39
N LEU A 163 8.44 -2.11 16.31
CA LEU A 163 8.99 -1.29 15.24
C LEU A 163 8.44 0.15 15.25
N CYS A 164 7.12 0.28 15.25
CA CYS A 164 6.46 1.58 15.22
C CYS A 164 4.95 1.42 15.50
N ASP A 165 4.27 2.56 15.64
CA ASP A 165 2.82 2.61 15.62
C ASP A 165 2.34 2.89 14.20
N VAL A 166 1.42 2.06 13.71
CA VAL A 166 0.81 2.22 12.39
C VAL A 166 -0.56 2.86 12.55
N PRO A 167 -0.81 4.04 11.95
CA PRO A 167 -2.12 4.66 11.99
C PRO A 167 -3.17 3.75 11.36
N LEU A 168 -4.29 3.55 12.04
CA LEU A 168 -5.39 2.73 11.56
C LEU A 168 -6.41 3.56 10.80
N MET A 169 -6.98 2.95 9.75
CA MET A 169 -8.07 3.55 8.99
C MET A 169 -9.40 3.34 9.71
N THR A 170 -10.21 4.39 9.80
CA THR A 170 -11.57 4.33 10.33
C THR A 170 -12.53 3.68 9.33
N GLU A 171 -13.75 3.37 9.77
CA GLU A 171 -14.81 2.85 8.88
C GLU A 171 -15.14 3.79 7.71
N ASN A 172 -14.91 5.09 7.89
CA ASN A 172 -15.14 6.12 6.88
C ASN A 172 -13.98 6.26 5.86
N GLY A 173 -12.91 5.49 6.01
CA GLY A 173 -11.73 5.60 5.15
C GLY A 173 -10.81 6.77 5.48
N THR A 174 -10.90 7.29 6.70
CA THR A 174 -10.10 8.40 7.21
C THR A 174 -9.07 7.92 8.23
N PHE A 175 -8.08 8.76 8.52
CA PHE A 175 -7.08 8.55 9.56
C PHE A 175 -7.19 9.67 10.59
N ILE A 176 -7.04 9.33 11.87
CA ILE A 176 -6.98 10.31 12.94
C ILE A 176 -5.54 10.47 13.36
N ILE A 177 -5.00 11.66 13.12
CA ILE A 177 -3.62 12.00 13.43
C ILE A 177 -3.60 13.27 14.26
N ASN A 178 -3.09 13.19 15.50
CA ASN A 178 -3.08 14.28 16.46
C ASN A 178 -4.47 14.92 16.62
N GLY A 179 -5.50 14.10 16.84
CA GLY A 179 -6.88 14.54 17.00
C GLY A 179 -7.55 15.10 15.75
N THR A 180 -6.87 15.12 14.61
CA THR A 180 -7.41 15.67 13.36
C THR A 180 -7.72 14.53 12.40
N GLU A 181 -8.94 14.51 11.88
CA GLU A 181 -9.36 13.56 10.86
C GLU A 181 -8.76 13.95 9.50
N ARG A 182 -8.06 13.03 8.87
CA ARG A 182 -7.34 13.23 7.60
C ARG A 182 -7.65 12.13 6.61
N VAL A 183 -7.59 12.47 5.32
CA VAL A 183 -7.80 11.54 4.21
C VAL A 183 -6.58 11.56 3.31
N ILE A 184 -6.16 10.38 2.86
CA ILE A 184 -5.12 10.26 1.85
C ILE A 184 -5.78 10.44 0.48
N VAL A 185 -5.35 11.46 -0.25
CA VAL A 185 -5.84 11.75 -1.59
C VAL A 185 -4.85 11.20 -2.62
N SER A 186 -5.36 10.45 -3.59
CA SER A 186 -4.55 9.95 -4.69
C SER A 186 -4.02 11.11 -5.53
N GLN A 187 -2.72 11.14 -5.77
CA GLN A 187 -2.05 12.16 -6.57
C GLN A 187 -1.53 11.56 -7.88
N MET A 188 -1.84 12.22 -8.99
CA MET A 188 -1.29 11.83 -10.28
C MET A 188 0.17 12.27 -10.39
N HIS A 189 1.03 11.36 -10.81
CA HIS A 189 2.44 11.64 -11.06
C HIS A 189 2.88 11.01 -12.38
N ARG A 190 4.03 11.45 -12.90
CA ARG A 190 4.62 10.81 -14.07
C ARG A 190 5.02 9.37 -13.73
N SER A 191 4.67 8.41 -14.59
CA SER A 191 4.99 7.00 -14.35
C SER A 191 6.51 6.80 -14.31
N PRO A 192 7.00 5.87 -13.48
CA PRO A 192 8.38 5.43 -13.53
C PRO A 192 8.74 4.90 -14.92
N GLY A 193 9.96 5.15 -15.38
CA GLY A 193 10.42 4.72 -16.69
C GLY A 193 11.44 5.66 -17.29
N VAL A 194 11.76 5.44 -18.56
CA VAL A 194 12.70 6.26 -19.32
C VAL A 194 11.94 7.08 -20.36
N PHE A 195 12.18 8.37 -20.35
CA PHE A 195 11.56 9.31 -21.28
C PHE A 195 12.65 9.93 -22.16
N PHE A 196 12.43 9.89 -23.47
CA PHE A 196 13.30 10.51 -24.44
C PHE A 196 12.65 11.77 -25.00
N GLY A 197 13.46 12.78 -25.26
CA GLY A 197 13.00 14.04 -25.81
C GLY A 197 14.10 14.76 -26.57
N HIS A 198 13.75 15.84 -27.22
CA HIS A 198 14.69 16.76 -27.90
C HIS A 198 14.16 18.19 -27.79
N ASP A 199 15.05 19.16 -27.99
CA ASP A 199 14.77 20.59 -27.86
C ASP A 199 14.22 21.23 -29.14
N ASN A 200 13.93 20.48 -30.19
CA ASN A 200 13.51 20.96 -31.51
C ASN A 200 14.50 21.95 -32.17
N GLY A 201 15.78 21.94 -31.75
CA GLY A 201 16.79 22.86 -32.28
C GLY A 201 16.69 24.31 -31.80
N ASN A 202 15.91 24.55 -30.73
CA ASN A 202 15.68 25.93 -30.23
C ASN A 202 16.78 26.40 -29.27
N THR A 203 17.55 25.49 -28.69
CA THR A 203 18.52 25.84 -27.63
C THR A 203 19.81 26.40 -28.21
N HIS A 204 20.23 25.97 -29.38
CA HIS A 204 21.49 26.42 -30.01
C HIS A 204 21.26 27.02 -31.40
N SER A 205 22.01 28.06 -31.72
CA SER A 205 21.90 28.81 -33.00
C SER A 205 22.18 27.98 -34.27
N SER A 206 22.85 26.83 -34.13
CA SER A 206 23.13 25.90 -35.23
C SER A 206 21.92 25.10 -35.68
N GLY A 207 20.77 25.18 -34.99
CA GLY A 207 19.59 24.36 -35.29
C GLY A 207 19.77 22.84 -35.04
N LYS A 208 20.87 22.42 -34.41
CA LYS A 208 21.14 21.01 -34.08
C LYS A 208 20.18 20.52 -33.01
N LEU A 209 19.57 19.36 -33.24
CA LEU A 209 18.72 18.72 -32.23
C LEU A 209 19.58 18.22 -31.06
N LEU A 210 19.26 18.72 -29.88
CA LEU A 210 19.88 18.23 -28.64
C LEU A 210 18.94 17.23 -27.98
N PHE A 211 19.40 15.99 -27.87
CA PHE A 211 18.63 14.92 -27.28
C PHE A 211 18.78 14.91 -25.77
N THR A 212 17.70 14.56 -25.10
CA THR A 212 17.65 14.42 -23.66
C THR A 212 16.97 13.11 -23.30
N SER A 213 17.42 12.48 -22.24
CA SER A 213 16.78 11.31 -21.67
C SER A 213 16.62 11.49 -20.17
N ARG A 214 15.44 11.17 -19.66
CA ARG A 214 15.13 11.23 -18.25
C ARG A 214 14.73 9.88 -17.74
N VAL A 215 15.46 9.39 -16.73
CA VAL A 215 15.16 8.16 -16.02
C VAL A 215 14.45 8.53 -14.72
N ILE A 216 13.21 8.09 -14.59
CA ILE A 216 12.40 8.26 -13.39
C ILE A 216 12.27 6.91 -12.70
N PRO A 217 12.90 6.73 -11.53
CA PRO A 217 12.76 5.49 -10.77
C PRO A 217 11.41 5.43 -10.07
N HIS A 218 10.98 4.25 -9.65
CA HIS A 218 9.81 4.08 -8.81
C HIS A 218 10.00 4.79 -7.46
N ARG A 219 11.21 4.73 -6.90
CA ARG A 219 11.59 5.40 -5.66
C ARG A 219 13.06 5.81 -5.75
N GLY A 220 13.35 7.08 -5.61
CA GLY A 220 14.72 7.62 -5.63
C GLY A 220 14.86 8.88 -6.49
N SER A 221 16.10 9.28 -6.71
CA SER A 221 16.45 10.49 -7.44
C SER A 221 16.28 10.34 -8.95
N TRP A 222 15.85 11.39 -9.60
CA TRP A 222 15.74 11.42 -11.06
C TRP A 222 17.12 11.60 -11.70
N LEU A 223 17.33 10.93 -12.82
CA LEU A 223 18.56 11.00 -13.58
C LEU A 223 18.25 11.53 -14.99
N ASP A 224 18.82 12.69 -15.30
CA ASP A 224 18.69 13.32 -16.61
C ASP A 224 20.02 13.23 -17.37
N PHE A 225 19.97 12.71 -18.59
CA PHE A 225 21.07 12.74 -19.55
C PHE A 225 20.79 13.81 -20.59
N GLU A 226 21.76 14.65 -20.88
CA GLU A 226 21.65 15.73 -21.87
C GLU A 226 22.85 15.70 -22.80
N PHE A 227 22.59 15.81 -24.10
CA PHE A 227 23.64 16.02 -25.10
C PHE A 227 23.92 17.51 -25.27
N ASP A 228 25.16 17.86 -25.44
CA ASP A 228 25.58 19.20 -25.80
C ASP A 228 25.75 19.33 -27.34
N HIS A 229 25.88 20.55 -27.85
CA HIS A 229 26.11 20.83 -29.27
C HIS A 229 27.40 20.17 -29.81
N LYS A 230 28.35 19.83 -28.92
CA LYS A 230 29.62 19.14 -29.20
C LYS A 230 29.53 17.62 -29.09
N ASP A 231 28.31 17.08 -28.94
CA ASP A 231 28.05 15.65 -28.70
C ASP A 231 28.61 15.09 -27.39
N ASN A 232 28.92 15.97 -26.43
CA ASN A 232 29.29 15.54 -25.10
C ASN A 232 28.03 15.20 -24.30
N ILE A 233 28.11 14.14 -23.51
CA ILE A 233 27.02 13.70 -22.61
C ILE A 233 27.22 14.32 -21.25
N TYR A 234 26.18 14.91 -20.71
CA TYR A 234 26.12 15.44 -19.36
C TYR A 234 25.01 14.72 -18.59
N VAL A 235 25.25 14.55 -17.31
CA VAL A 235 24.31 13.91 -16.38
C VAL A 235 23.91 14.89 -15.29
N ARG A 236 22.63 14.92 -14.95
CA ARG A 236 22.12 15.65 -13.79
C ARG A 236 21.36 14.68 -12.88
N ILE A 237 21.61 14.79 -11.59
CA ILE A 237 20.87 14.10 -10.55
C ILE A 237 19.94 15.11 -9.88
N ASP A 238 18.65 14.83 -9.84
CA ASP A 238 17.59 15.70 -9.27
C ASP A 238 17.67 17.16 -9.74
N ARG A 239 17.95 17.36 -11.04
CA ARG A 239 18.09 18.70 -11.66
C ARG A 239 19.17 19.60 -11.04
N ARG A 240 20.11 19.00 -10.30
CA ARG A 240 21.24 19.72 -9.73
C ARG A 240 22.31 20.04 -10.78
N ARG A 241 23.54 20.22 -10.35
CA ARG A 241 24.67 20.57 -11.21
C ARG A 241 24.90 19.53 -12.32
N LYS A 242 25.23 19.99 -13.52
CA LYS A 242 25.67 19.13 -14.64
C LYS A 242 27.03 18.50 -14.31
N LEU A 243 27.11 17.20 -14.47
CA LEU A 243 28.33 16.42 -14.36
C LEU A 243 28.67 15.87 -15.74
N PRO A 244 29.95 15.78 -16.13
CA PRO A 244 30.32 15.10 -17.38
C PRO A 244 29.97 13.61 -17.27
N GLY A 245 29.49 13.02 -18.37
CA GLY A 245 29.08 11.63 -18.41
C GLY A 245 30.21 10.59 -18.37
N THR A 246 31.45 11.06 -18.27
CA THR A 246 32.67 10.23 -18.17
C THR A 246 33.10 9.94 -16.73
N ILE A 247 32.29 10.35 -15.75
CA ILE A 247 32.56 10.11 -14.33
C ILE A 247 31.98 8.76 -13.92
#